data_5e28d27af42336b2bb4f5c4a66ff55e2
#
_entry.id   5e28d27af42336b2bb4f5c4a66ff55e2
#
_cell.length_a   1.000
_cell.length_b   1.000
_cell.length_c   1.000
_cell.angle_alpha   90.00
_cell.angle_beta   90.00
_cell.angle_gamma   90.00
#
_symmetry.space_group_name_H-M   'P 1'
#
loop_
_entity.id
_entity.type
_entity.pdbx_description
1 polymer ?
#
loop_
_entity_poly.entity_id
_entity_poly.type
_entity_poly.pdbx_seq_one_letter_code
_entity_poly.pdbx_strand_id
1 'polypeptide(L)'
;MINHSLFDEKINYDDFLKQSSKLDVSFRAIFSNTDTCLILNDNKEDIQGSISDVFNKIFSFQIDQKTFVLPFENEFFDLVVFSKLDLKNDEEIERCFQEIKRVMKPSGCFCVIGKNSSGLDVLNKKSSKDNIKFYSNNYNGYLKIFNKLGFKIRPYWIIGNFDRPQFIGSIENVEIFRWFFSNIDKFLVIRPKLKFVIWSLKKIKFCFSRKFIKIISPSFLFYCYKNTVSEELEIMIEKKTNLKNMLQQIRLTKNIFILFDDKGNPKKRLLCKRKKINPADEIFTVNGPPKNDIFQNKLVLVDWAEGRKANFNNSNDLKLIYEWLMDFQSSTSGSIFEENLIKQEISDITNELYKKNDLERNQIEKWLLDYFNQINELKVKTSGVHGDFAPHNIIIEKNESSLHVIDWDTYFENGSPFYDIGQLIYHVLTPNSSVDEFISNIKNSKENEKIQLINNLLFIHFNKKINLITILRYYFLRDLAFNKELNDEYFISLLRKLSKFDEIC
;
A
#
# COMPACT_ATOMS: atom_id res chain seq x y z
N MET A 1 -5.85 8.51 -10.06
CA MET A 1 -6.18 7.14 -9.58
C MET A 1 -4.93 6.51 -9.01
N ILE A 2 -4.77 6.51 -7.70
CA ILE A 2 -3.76 5.71 -7.03
C ILE A 2 -4.45 4.40 -6.68
N ASN A 3 -4.32 3.43 -7.56
CA ASN A 3 -4.91 2.11 -7.40
C ASN A 3 -4.17 1.34 -6.31
N HIS A 4 -4.85 0.99 -5.24
CA HIS A 4 -4.29 0.39 -4.02
C HIS A 4 -4.15 -1.14 -4.06
N SER A 5 -4.20 -1.79 -5.20
CA SER A 5 -3.96 -3.22 -5.28
C SER A 5 -2.47 -3.56 -5.37
N LEU A 6 -2.06 -4.66 -4.78
CA LEU A 6 -0.68 -5.18 -4.86
C LEU A 6 -0.17 -5.38 -6.30
N PHE A 7 -1.07 -5.31 -7.30
CA PHE A 7 -0.76 -5.64 -8.68
C PHE A 7 -1.13 -4.56 -9.69
N ASP A 8 -1.86 -3.48 -9.31
CA ASP A 8 -2.39 -2.52 -10.28
C ASP A 8 -1.66 -1.22 -10.42
N GLU A 9 -0.91 -0.81 -9.43
CA GLU A 9 -0.03 0.32 -9.63
C GLU A 9 1.22 -0.13 -10.37
N LYS A 10 1.12 -0.23 -11.67
CA LYS A 10 2.26 0.01 -12.53
C LYS A 10 2.60 1.49 -12.40
N ILE A 11 3.15 1.86 -11.26
CA ILE A 11 3.56 3.22 -10.97
C ILE A 11 4.55 3.60 -12.04
N ASN A 12 4.27 4.69 -12.74
CA ASN A 12 5.29 5.32 -13.55
C ASN A 12 6.43 5.67 -12.60
N TYR A 13 7.60 5.09 -12.83
CA TYR A 13 8.76 5.23 -11.93
C TYR A 13 9.08 6.69 -11.60
N ASP A 14 8.88 7.60 -12.56
CA ASP A 14 9.15 9.03 -12.38
C ASP A 14 8.06 9.72 -11.53
N ASP A 15 6.80 9.30 -11.62
CA ASP A 15 5.70 9.83 -10.79
C ASP A 15 5.72 9.25 -9.39
N PHE A 16 6.09 7.99 -9.27
CA PHE A 16 6.32 7.36 -7.97
C PHE A 16 7.47 8.04 -7.20
N LEU A 17 8.54 8.43 -7.88
CA LEU A 17 9.65 9.16 -7.26
C LEU A 17 9.22 10.52 -6.71
N LYS A 18 8.17 11.13 -7.25
CA LYS A 18 7.60 12.39 -6.74
C LYS A 18 6.64 12.20 -5.57
N GLN A 19 5.96 11.05 -5.50
CA GLN A 19 4.87 10.79 -4.54
C GLN A 19 5.26 9.89 -3.38
N SER A 20 6.35 9.10 -3.50
CA SER A 20 6.72 8.17 -2.45
C SER A 20 7.23 8.91 -1.23
N SER A 21 6.59 8.66 -0.11
CA SER A 21 7.05 9.16 1.17
C SER A 21 8.38 8.54 1.56
N LYS A 22 9.13 9.32 2.16
CA LYS A 22 10.26 9.23 3.08
C LYS A 22 10.55 7.87 3.66
N LEU A 23 11.84 7.62 3.77
CA LEU A 23 12.46 6.41 4.29
C LEU A 23 11.90 6.01 5.65
N ASP A 24 10.98 5.08 5.67
CA ASP A 24 10.47 4.52 6.91
C ASP A 24 11.25 3.26 7.27
N VAL A 25 12.49 3.47 7.68
CA VAL A 25 13.40 2.39 8.09
C VAL A 25 13.10 1.86 9.48
N SER A 26 12.28 2.58 10.26
CA SER A 26 11.97 2.22 11.64
C SER A 26 11.12 0.96 11.77
N PHE A 27 10.38 0.57 10.72
CA PHE A 27 9.42 -0.53 10.80
C PHE A 27 10.01 -1.93 10.89
N ARG A 28 11.27 -2.14 10.47
CA ARG A 28 11.91 -3.44 10.65
C ARG A 28 12.54 -3.62 12.01
N ALA A 29 12.94 -2.52 12.64
CA ALA A 29 13.41 -2.53 13.98
C ALA A 29 12.23 -2.25 14.92
N ILE A 30 11.65 -3.28 15.49
CA ILE A 30 10.75 -3.12 16.64
C ILE A 30 11.63 -2.76 17.81
N PHE A 31 11.42 -1.57 18.32
CA PHE A 31 12.11 -1.07 19.47
C PHE A 31 11.12 -1.06 20.63
N SER A 32 11.21 -2.03 21.51
CA SER A 32 10.31 -2.19 22.66
C SER A 32 10.41 -1.04 23.68
N ASN A 33 11.56 -0.37 23.74
CA ASN A 33 11.86 0.71 24.69
C ASN A 33 12.62 1.85 24.02
N THR A 34 12.19 2.30 22.87
CA THR A 34 12.90 3.35 22.14
C THR A 34 12.38 4.71 22.50
N ASP A 35 13.16 5.41 23.30
CA ASP A 35 12.85 6.80 23.66
C ASP A 35 13.60 7.81 22.79
N THR A 36 14.76 7.45 22.24
CA THR A 36 15.67 8.40 21.61
C THR A 36 16.12 7.96 20.22
N CYS A 37 15.90 8.82 19.23
CA CYS A 37 16.38 8.65 17.87
C CYS A 37 17.26 9.81 17.44
N LEU A 38 18.38 9.51 16.78
CA LEU A 38 19.24 10.50 16.12
C LEU A 38 19.13 10.34 14.60
N ILE A 39 18.81 11.43 13.92
CA ILE A 39 18.83 11.51 12.45
C ILE A 39 20.03 12.34 12.02
N LEU A 40 20.90 11.74 11.21
CA LEU A 40 22.12 12.37 10.73
C LEU A 40 21.98 12.79 9.25
N ASN A 41 22.44 14.00 8.93
CA ASN A 41 22.51 14.55 7.57
C ASN A 41 21.16 14.57 6.83
N ASP A 42 20.09 14.82 7.54
CA ASP A 42 18.78 15.03 6.92
C ASP A 42 18.49 16.51 6.70
N ASN A 43 17.97 16.86 5.53
CA ASN A 43 17.35 18.15 5.30
C ASN A 43 15.97 18.15 5.97
N LYS A 44 15.95 18.38 7.26
CA LYS A 44 14.91 18.57 8.28
C LYS A 44 13.46 18.13 8.00
N GLU A 45 13.01 17.96 6.78
CA GLU A 45 11.59 17.77 6.48
C GLU A 45 11.21 16.34 6.12
N ASP A 46 12.18 15.52 5.72
CA ASP A 46 11.88 14.27 5.05
C ASP A 46 11.74 13.03 5.98
N ILE A 47 12.58 12.83 6.95
CA ILE A 47 12.54 11.65 7.82
C ILE A 47 11.83 11.95 9.14
N GLN A 48 11.93 13.16 9.64
CA GLN A 48 11.36 13.54 10.93
C GLN A 48 9.84 13.32 10.99
N GLY A 49 9.11 13.62 9.90
CA GLY A 49 7.67 13.42 9.83
C GLY A 49 7.22 11.95 9.84
N SER A 50 8.05 11.02 9.34
CA SER A 50 7.72 9.59 9.31
C SER A 50 8.13 8.85 10.60
N ILE A 51 9.00 9.42 11.40
CA ILE A 51 9.54 8.85 12.64
C ILE A 51 8.89 9.48 13.87
N SER A 52 8.30 10.68 13.77
CA SER A 52 7.74 11.44 14.90
C SER A 52 6.73 10.65 15.74
N ASP A 53 5.97 9.78 15.09
CA ASP A 53 4.95 8.97 15.78
C ASP A 53 5.53 7.73 16.49
N VAL A 54 6.84 7.47 16.29
CA VAL A 54 7.51 6.25 16.78
C VAL A 54 8.39 6.52 17.99
N PHE A 55 9.01 7.70 18.06
CA PHE A 55 9.98 8.05 19.10
C PHE A 55 9.52 9.22 19.95
N ASN A 56 9.77 9.12 21.25
CA ASN A 56 9.44 10.20 22.18
C ASN A 56 10.38 11.42 22.03
N LYS A 57 11.64 11.17 21.68
CA LYS A 57 12.64 12.22 21.47
C LYS A 57 13.41 11.97 20.17
N ILE A 58 13.34 12.93 19.26
CA ILE A 58 14.05 12.91 17.98
C ILE A 58 15.05 14.06 17.95
N PHE A 59 16.28 13.73 17.64
CA PHE A 59 17.37 14.69 17.44
C PHE A 59 17.78 14.65 15.98
N SER A 60 17.93 15.82 15.37
CA SER A 60 18.48 15.95 14.01
C SER A 60 19.80 16.69 14.08
N PHE A 61 20.83 16.15 13.46
CA PHE A 61 22.17 16.72 13.50
C PHE A 61 22.88 16.61 12.15
N GLN A 62 23.53 17.71 11.76
CA GLN A 62 24.41 17.72 10.57
C GLN A 62 25.84 17.45 11.02
N ILE A 63 26.44 16.40 10.48
CA ILE A 63 27.82 16.05 10.84
C ILE A 63 28.78 17.05 10.21
N ASP A 64 29.62 17.64 11.05
CA ASP A 64 30.78 18.38 10.57
C ASP A 64 31.82 17.42 9.98
N GLN A 65 32.03 17.51 8.67
CA GLN A 65 32.96 16.63 7.95
C GLN A 65 34.44 16.81 8.34
N LYS A 66 34.76 17.82 9.16
CA LYS A 66 36.14 18.04 9.62
C LYS A 66 36.42 17.29 10.93
N THR A 67 35.48 17.35 11.85
CA THR A 67 35.68 16.83 13.21
C THR A 67 35.05 15.46 13.44
N PHE A 68 33.94 15.17 12.76
CA PHE A 68 33.10 13.97 12.94
C PHE A 68 32.63 13.75 14.39
N VAL A 69 32.71 14.76 15.26
CA VAL A 69 32.29 14.64 16.66
C VAL A 69 30.82 14.97 16.80
N LEU A 70 30.08 14.08 17.46
CA LEU A 70 28.69 14.28 17.83
C LEU A 70 28.59 14.87 19.24
N PRO A 71 27.85 15.99 19.45
CA PRO A 71 27.77 16.67 20.75
C PRO A 71 26.80 15.93 21.72
N PHE A 72 26.89 14.62 21.78
CA PHE A 72 26.05 13.79 22.61
C PHE A 72 26.90 12.88 23.51
N GLU A 73 26.30 12.50 24.63
CA GLU A 73 26.93 11.57 25.59
C GLU A 73 27.09 10.16 24.97
N ASN A 74 27.95 9.37 25.61
CA ASN A 74 28.10 7.97 25.25
C ASN A 74 26.78 7.23 25.54
N GLU A 75 26.43 6.27 24.67
CA GLU A 75 25.31 5.34 24.89
C GLU A 75 23.95 6.02 25.13
N PHE A 76 23.70 7.10 24.40
CA PHE A 76 22.48 7.90 24.54
C PHE A 76 21.34 7.44 23.64
N PHE A 77 21.61 7.01 22.39
CA PHE A 77 20.60 6.74 21.39
C PHE A 77 20.24 5.27 21.27
N ASP A 78 18.93 5.01 21.15
CA ASP A 78 18.39 3.70 20.83
C ASP A 78 18.48 3.41 19.32
N LEU A 79 18.22 4.43 18.50
CA LEU A 79 18.35 4.34 17.05
C LEU A 79 19.17 5.52 16.52
N VAL A 80 20.10 5.24 15.63
CA VAL A 80 20.74 6.24 14.79
C VAL A 80 20.42 5.96 13.34
N VAL A 81 19.86 6.93 12.62
CA VAL A 81 19.55 6.83 11.20
C VAL A 81 20.47 7.75 10.42
N PHE A 82 21.19 7.19 9.47
CA PHE A 82 22.03 7.97 8.58
C PHE A 82 21.41 7.95 7.18
N SER A 83 20.72 9.05 6.85
CA SER A 83 19.93 9.14 5.64
C SER A 83 20.75 9.24 4.36
N LYS A 84 21.88 9.96 4.42
CA LYS A 84 22.74 10.21 3.25
C LYS A 84 24.22 10.13 3.61
N LEU A 85 24.92 9.17 3.00
CA LEU A 85 26.37 9.06 3.11
C LEU A 85 27.04 10.09 2.20
N ASP A 86 27.07 11.34 2.63
CA ASP A 86 27.77 12.43 1.94
C ASP A 86 29.24 12.52 2.44
N LEU A 87 29.94 11.39 2.40
CA LEU A 87 31.32 11.23 2.82
C LEU A 87 32.18 10.83 1.64
N LYS A 88 33.43 11.24 1.63
CA LYS A 88 34.29 11.17 0.44
C LYS A 88 35.09 9.89 0.32
N ASN A 89 35.46 9.29 1.43
CA ASN A 89 36.33 8.12 1.47
C ASN A 89 36.07 7.21 2.67
N ASP A 90 36.70 6.05 2.67
CA ASP A 90 36.53 5.01 3.71
C ASP A 90 36.97 5.50 5.10
N GLU A 91 38.00 6.36 5.18
CA GLU A 91 38.50 6.86 6.48
C GLU A 91 37.51 7.82 7.14
N GLU A 92 36.88 8.69 6.36
CA GLU A 92 35.83 9.58 6.87
C GLU A 92 34.64 8.76 7.38
N ILE A 93 34.26 7.71 6.66
CA ILE A 93 33.17 6.80 7.05
C ILE A 93 33.53 6.06 8.35
N GLU A 94 34.75 5.53 8.45
CA GLU A 94 35.19 4.85 9.64
C GLU A 94 35.15 5.75 10.88
N ARG A 95 35.65 6.99 10.78
CA ARG A 95 35.57 7.96 11.87
C ARG A 95 34.14 8.29 12.25
N CYS A 96 33.31 8.56 11.27
CA CYS A 96 31.89 8.83 11.48
C CYS A 96 31.19 7.67 12.17
N PHE A 97 31.40 6.46 11.69
CA PHE A 97 30.75 5.26 12.28
C PHE A 97 31.32 4.89 13.65
N GLN A 98 32.56 5.18 13.95
CA GLN A 98 33.11 5.06 15.31
C GLN A 98 32.38 6.00 16.28
N GLU A 99 32.14 7.22 15.87
CA GLU A 99 31.43 8.21 16.67
C GLU A 99 29.94 7.83 16.85
N ILE A 100 29.29 7.36 15.79
CA ILE A 100 27.94 6.79 15.88
C ILE A 100 27.92 5.63 16.90
N LYS A 101 28.90 4.72 16.83
CA LYS A 101 29.00 3.60 17.77
C LYS A 101 29.17 4.07 19.22
N ARG A 102 29.90 5.18 19.45
CA ARG A 102 30.07 5.78 20.78
C ARG A 102 28.75 6.24 21.37
N VAL A 103 27.93 6.97 20.58
CA VAL A 103 26.67 7.55 21.07
C VAL A 103 25.51 6.55 21.10
N MET A 104 25.64 5.39 20.47
CA MET A 104 24.63 4.32 20.51
C MET A 104 24.66 3.58 21.84
N LYS A 105 23.48 3.26 22.37
CA LYS A 105 23.33 2.32 23.50
C LYS A 105 23.85 0.93 23.14
N PRO A 106 24.20 0.09 24.13
CA PRO A 106 24.62 -1.31 23.88
C PRO A 106 23.58 -2.13 23.10
N SER A 107 22.29 -1.90 23.38
CA SER A 107 21.15 -2.49 22.67
C SER A 107 20.72 -1.71 21.43
N GLY A 108 21.37 -0.58 21.16
CA GLY A 108 21.00 0.33 20.08
C GLY A 108 21.28 -0.22 18.69
N CYS A 109 20.60 0.37 17.72
CA CYS A 109 20.75 0.04 16.31
C CYS A 109 21.17 1.27 15.50
N PHE A 110 22.09 1.06 14.57
CA PHE A 110 22.45 2.04 13.56
C PHE A 110 21.91 1.58 12.20
N CYS A 111 21.11 2.42 11.59
CA CYS A 111 20.50 2.17 10.31
C CYS A 111 21.12 3.05 9.23
N VAL A 112 21.66 2.44 8.19
CA VAL A 112 22.28 3.16 7.07
C VAL A 112 21.90 2.56 5.72
N ILE A 113 21.65 3.45 4.76
CA ILE A 113 21.45 3.07 3.37
C ILE A 113 22.70 3.38 2.58
N GLY A 114 23.23 2.33 1.95
CA GLY A 114 24.39 2.41 1.08
C GLY A 114 24.02 2.23 -0.39
N LYS A 115 24.47 3.16 -1.25
CA LYS A 115 24.32 3.00 -2.69
C LYS A 115 25.30 1.94 -3.19
N ASN A 116 24.80 1.02 -4.04
CA ASN A 116 25.64 0.01 -4.64
C ASN A 116 26.36 0.54 -5.89
N SER A 117 27.67 0.61 -5.86
CA SER A 117 28.48 1.08 -7.00
C SER A 117 28.36 0.17 -8.25
N SER A 118 27.91 -1.08 -8.07
CA SER A 118 27.73 -2.06 -9.15
C SER A 118 26.25 -2.28 -9.50
N GLY A 119 25.31 -1.59 -8.82
CA GLY A 119 23.88 -1.84 -8.93
C GLY A 119 23.26 -1.38 -10.26
N LEU A 120 22.07 -1.87 -10.55
CA LEU A 120 21.34 -1.56 -11.79
C LEU A 120 21.05 -0.06 -12.00
N ASP A 121 21.03 0.77 -10.96
CA ASP A 121 20.87 2.22 -11.07
C ASP A 121 22.05 2.92 -11.78
N VAL A 122 23.23 2.29 -11.80
CA VAL A 122 24.37 2.81 -12.54
C VAL A 122 24.09 2.88 -14.04
N LEU A 123 23.15 2.07 -14.54
CA LEU A 123 22.71 2.07 -15.93
C LEU A 123 21.78 3.27 -16.26
N ASN A 124 21.27 3.98 -15.25
CA ASN A 124 20.35 5.11 -15.36
C ASN A 124 21.08 6.48 -15.25
N LYS A 125 22.16 6.68 -15.99
CA LYS A 125 22.98 7.92 -15.98
C LYS A 125 22.22 9.24 -16.23
N LYS A 126 20.91 9.22 -16.48
CA LYS A 126 20.12 10.43 -16.83
C LYS A 126 19.36 11.07 -15.67
N SER A 127 19.31 10.51 -14.47
CA SER A 127 18.43 11.02 -13.39
C SER A 127 19.09 11.91 -12.34
N SER A 128 20.39 12.10 -12.36
CA SER A 128 21.04 13.02 -11.40
C SER A 128 21.54 14.28 -12.09
N LYS A 129 20.66 15.28 -12.22
CA LYS A 129 21.11 16.68 -12.37
C LYS A 129 21.77 17.20 -11.07
N ASP A 130 21.64 16.46 -9.99
CA ASP A 130 22.29 16.78 -8.73
C ASP A 130 23.70 16.20 -8.73
N ASN A 131 24.69 17.06 -8.90
CA ASN A 131 26.13 16.77 -8.85
C ASN A 131 26.63 16.36 -7.45
N ILE A 132 25.77 15.88 -6.55
CA ILE A 132 26.14 15.41 -5.23
C ILE A 132 26.72 14.00 -5.39
N LYS A 133 28.00 13.86 -5.26
CA LYS A 133 28.72 12.58 -5.23
C LYS A 133 28.50 11.94 -3.87
N PHE A 134 27.42 11.14 -3.74
CA PHE A 134 27.26 10.27 -2.58
C PHE A 134 28.32 9.17 -2.60
N TYR A 135 28.83 8.83 -1.41
CA TYR A 135 29.67 7.66 -1.26
C TYR A 135 28.93 6.42 -1.75
N SER A 136 29.55 5.70 -2.64
CA SER A 136 29.02 4.45 -3.16
C SER A 136 30.11 3.38 -3.08
N ASN A 137 29.78 2.26 -2.51
CA ASN A 137 30.67 1.08 -2.46
C ASN A 137 29.91 -0.16 -2.90
N ASN A 138 30.62 -1.22 -3.21
CA ASN A 138 29.98 -2.51 -3.37
C ASN A 138 29.65 -3.13 -2.00
N TYR A 139 28.82 -4.16 -2.01
CA TYR A 139 28.40 -4.85 -0.79
C TYR A 139 29.56 -5.24 0.13
N ASN A 140 30.63 -5.81 -0.45
CA ASN A 140 31.78 -6.29 0.33
C ASN A 140 32.58 -5.13 0.94
N GLY A 141 32.64 -3.99 0.26
CA GLY A 141 33.28 -2.79 0.78
C GLY A 141 32.59 -2.28 2.04
N TYR A 142 31.25 -2.21 2.00
CA TYR A 142 30.47 -1.88 3.22
C TYR A 142 30.73 -2.86 4.37
N LEU A 143 30.67 -4.17 4.08
CA LEU A 143 30.92 -5.19 5.10
C LEU A 143 32.31 -5.08 5.72
N LYS A 144 33.34 -4.76 4.93
CA LYS A 144 34.70 -4.58 5.42
C LYS A 144 34.75 -3.46 6.48
N ILE A 145 34.10 -2.33 6.21
CA ILE A 145 34.03 -1.19 7.13
C ILE A 145 33.31 -1.58 8.43
N PHE A 146 32.11 -2.15 8.33
CA PHE A 146 31.34 -2.53 9.50
C PHE A 146 32.02 -3.59 10.36
N ASN A 147 32.63 -4.60 9.73
CA ASN A 147 33.36 -5.66 10.45
C ASN A 147 34.60 -5.11 11.15
N LYS A 148 35.34 -4.19 10.51
CA LYS A 148 36.48 -3.51 11.14
C LYS A 148 36.09 -2.76 12.40
N LEU A 149 34.89 -2.18 12.40
CA LEU A 149 34.31 -1.47 13.55
C LEU A 149 33.63 -2.39 14.56
N GLY A 150 33.55 -3.68 14.28
CA GLY A 150 32.97 -4.67 15.17
C GLY A 150 31.46 -4.59 15.32
N PHE A 151 30.76 -4.15 14.27
CA PHE A 151 29.31 -4.22 14.24
C PHE A 151 28.82 -5.62 13.86
N LYS A 152 27.72 -6.04 14.47
CA LYS A 152 26.92 -7.16 13.97
C LYS A 152 25.90 -6.64 12.99
N ILE A 153 25.82 -7.22 11.78
CA ILE A 153 25.14 -6.62 10.65
C ILE A 153 23.99 -7.51 10.18
N ARG A 154 22.84 -6.88 9.89
CA ARG A 154 21.78 -7.46 9.09
C ARG A 154 21.63 -6.69 7.80
N PRO A 155 22.03 -7.29 6.68
CA PRO A 155 21.96 -6.64 5.38
C PRO A 155 20.65 -6.98 4.66
N TYR A 156 20.08 -5.97 4.00
CA TYR A 156 18.91 -6.11 3.14
C TYR A 156 19.19 -5.49 1.79
N TRP A 157 18.62 -6.09 0.74
CA TRP A 157 18.57 -5.44 -0.57
C TRP A 157 17.39 -4.48 -0.62
N ILE A 158 17.56 -3.40 -1.36
CA ILE A 158 16.52 -2.40 -1.61
C ILE A 158 16.26 -2.33 -3.10
N ILE A 159 15.00 -2.32 -3.49
CA ILE A 159 14.53 -1.94 -4.82
C ILE A 159 13.70 -0.65 -4.68
N GLY A 160 13.93 0.28 -5.58
CA GLY A 160 13.40 1.63 -5.56
C GLY A 160 14.54 2.65 -5.58
N ASN A 161 14.21 3.92 -5.42
CA ASN A 161 15.24 4.94 -5.34
C ASN A 161 15.96 4.87 -3.99
N PHE A 162 17.21 5.32 -3.97
CA PHE A 162 18.02 5.44 -2.77
C PHE A 162 17.30 6.20 -1.63
N ASP A 163 16.65 7.31 -1.98
CA ASP A 163 15.93 8.15 -1.01
C ASP A 163 14.52 7.59 -0.66
N ARG A 164 14.02 6.63 -1.43
CA ARG A 164 12.63 6.15 -1.35
C ARG A 164 12.54 4.66 -1.70
N PRO A 165 12.90 3.78 -0.77
CA PRO A 165 12.82 2.35 -1.00
C PRO A 165 11.36 1.91 -1.13
N GLN A 166 11.10 1.04 -2.10
CA GLN A 166 9.78 0.45 -2.33
C GLN A 166 9.69 -0.95 -1.74
N PHE A 167 10.76 -1.72 -1.92
CA PHE A 167 10.85 -3.08 -1.45
C PHE A 167 12.15 -3.29 -0.70
N ILE A 168 12.05 -3.98 0.44
CA ILE A 168 13.18 -4.34 1.27
C ILE A 168 13.10 -5.84 1.55
N GLY A 169 14.14 -6.58 1.20
CA GLY A 169 14.24 -8.02 1.44
C GLY A 169 15.61 -8.44 1.96
N SER A 170 15.66 -9.51 2.74
CA SER A 170 16.92 -10.03 3.25
C SER A 170 17.83 -10.53 2.11
N ILE A 171 19.11 -10.18 2.16
CA ILE A 171 20.13 -10.71 1.21
C ILE A 171 20.33 -12.21 1.43
N GLU A 172 20.10 -12.70 2.64
CA GLU A 172 20.27 -14.11 2.98
C GLU A 172 19.21 -14.99 2.33
N ASN A 173 18.03 -14.44 1.99
CA ASN A 173 16.94 -15.19 1.42
C ASN A 173 16.83 -15.01 -0.10
N VAL A 174 17.47 -15.95 -0.82
CA VAL A 174 17.49 -15.95 -2.29
C VAL A 174 16.12 -16.25 -2.90
N GLU A 175 15.27 -17.05 -2.23
CA GLU A 175 13.97 -17.47 -2.75
C GLU A 175 12.99 -16.29 -2.80
N ILE A 176 13.01 -15.41 -1.78
CA ILE A 176 12.21 -14.17 -1.79
C ILE A 176 12.63 -13.27 -2.94
N PHE A 177 13.94 -13.11 -3.16
CA PHE A 177 14.44 -12.31 -4.27
C PHE A 177 14.03 -12.90 -5.62
N ARG A 178 14.11 -14.22 -5.76
CA ARG A 178 13.67 -14.95 -6.96
C ARG A 178 12.19 -14.74 -7.21
N TRP A 179 11.37 -14.89 -6.19
CA TRP A 179 9.93 -14.64 -6.29
C TRP A 179 9.62 -13.20 -6.68
N PHE A 180 10.22 -12.22 -6.00
CA PHE A 180 10.06 -10.81 -6.31
C PHE A 180 10.44 -10.50 -7.75
N PHE A 181 11.62 -10.96 -8.17
CA PHE A 181 12.11 -10.70 -9.52
C PHE A 181 11.26 -11.38 -10.60
N SER A 182 10.71 -12.55 -10.32
CA SER A 182 9.79 -13.24 -11.23
C SER A 182 8.46 -12.49 -11.41
N ASN A 183 8.07 -11.70 -10.42
CA ASN A 183 6.83 -10.93 -10.42
C ASN A 183 7.05 -9.40 -10.55
N ILE A 184 8.26 -8.95 -10.82
CA ILE A 184 8.64 -7.53 -10.81
C ILE A 184 7.81 -6.67 -11.76
N ASP A 185 7.39 -7.22 -12.89
CA ASP A 185 6.51 -6.59 -13.87
C ASP A 185 5.07 -6.37 -13.37
N LYS A 186 4.68 -7.05 -12.30
CA LYS A 186 3.42 -6.83 -11.62
C LYS A 186 3.48 -5.64 -10.64
N PHE A 187 4.67 -5.34 -10.14
CA PHE A 187 4.90 -4.30 -9.14
C PHE A 187 5.40 -2.97 -9.73
N LEU A 188 6.18 -3.04 -10.80
CA LEU A 188 6.87 -1.87 -11.34
C LEU A 188 6.56 -1.66 -12.82
N VAL A 189 6.40 -0.40 -13.22
CA VAL A 189 6.45 -0.02 -14.64
C VAL A 189 7.88 -0.04 -15.09
N ILE A 190 8.21 -1.08 -15.85
CA ILE A 190 9.57 -1.29 -16.32
C ILE A 190 9.75 -0.55 -17.65
N ARG A 191 10.76 0.33 -17.74
CA ARG A 191 11.13 1.00 -18.99
C ARG A 191 11.41 -0.03 -20.09
N PRO A 192 11.06 0.22 -21.36
CA PRO A 192 11.20 -0.77 -22.46
C PRO A 192 12.60 -1.40 -22.55
N LYS A 193 13.66 -0.60 -22.38
CA LYS A 193 15.05 -1.10 -22.40
C LYS A 193 15.36 -2.07 -21.26
N LEU A 194 14.80 -1.81 -20.07
CA LEU A 194 14.95 -2.70 -18.92
C LEU A 194 14.07 -3.94 -19.02
N LYS A 195 12.94 -3.88 -19.73
CA LYS A 195 12.08 -5.06 -19.96
C LYS A 195 12.84 -6.20 -20.60
N PHE A 196 13.69 -5.90 -21.60
CA PHE A 196 14.51 -6.93 -22.26
C PHE A 196 15.54 -7.55 -21.30
N VAL A 197 16.21 -6.72 -20.50
CA VAL A 197 17.18 -7.20 -19.50
C VAL A 197 16.49 -8.09 -18.46
N ILE A 198 15.37 -7.64 -17.92
CA ILE A 198 14.60 -8.38 -16.93
C ILE A 198 14.05 -9.68 -17.51
N TRP A 199 13.53 -9.63 -18.74
CA TRP A 199 13.06 -10.82 -19.44
C TRP A 199 14.20 -11.84 -19.66
N SER A 200 15.38 -11.38 -20.08
CA SER A 200 16.56 -12.24 -20.25
C SER A 200 16.98 -12.86 -18.92
N LEU A 201 17.01 -12.06 -17.84
CA LEU A 201 17.33 -12.52 -16.49
C LEU A 201 16.29 -13.51 -15.94
N LYS A 202 15.00 -13.33 -16.23
CA LYS A 202 13.95 -14.30 -15.86
C LYS A 202 14.16 -15.67 -16.51
N LYS A 203 14.68 -15.72 -17.73
CA LYS A 203 15.00 -16.99 -18.42
C LYS A 203 16.20 -17.72 -17.80
N ILE A 204 17.13 -16.99 -17.18
CA ILE A 204 18.31 -17.56 -16.55
C ILE A 204 18.00 -17.94 -15.09
N LYS A 205 17.03 -18.83 -14.88
CA LYS A 205 16.57 -19.27 -13.53
C LYS A 205 17.69 -19.71 -12.58
N PHE A 206 18.85 -20.11 -13.12
CA PHE A 206 20.00 -20.62 -12.37
C PHE A 206 20.90 -19.55 -11.73
N CYS A 207 20.78 -18.27 -12.12
CA CYS A 207 21.72 -17.24 -11.69
C CYS A 207 21.35 -16.51 -10.40
N PHE A 208 20.16 -16.76 -9.83
CA PHE A 208 19.77 -16.12 -8.57
C PHE A 208 20.54 -16.74 -7.40
N SER A 209 21.67 -16.17 -7.11
CA SER A 209 22.50 -16.49 -5.95
C SER A 209 22.65 -15.24 -5.07
N ARG A 210 23.09 -15.42 -3.82
CA ARG A 210 23.47 -14.29 -2.97
C ARG A 210 24.49 -13.35 -3.64
N LYS A 211 25.41 -13.90 -4.43
CA LYS A 211 26.38 -13.08 -5.19
C LYS A 211 25.68 -12.21 -6.22
N PHE A 212 24.70 -12.75 -6.93
CA PHE A 212 23.92 -12.02 -7.92
C PHE A 212 23.11 -10.89 -7.29
N ILE A 213 22.42 -11.15 -6.16
CA ILE A 213 21.67 -10.12 -5.42
C ILE A 213 22.58 -8.96 -5.03
N LYS A 214 23.79 -9.25 -4.52
CA LYS A 214 24.78 -8.26 -4.13
C LYS A 214 25.29 -7.38 -5.28
N ILE A 215 25.25 -7.91 -6.50
CA ILE A 215 25.69 -7.17 -7.69
C ILE A 215 24.56 -6.30 -8.24
N ILE A 216 23.35 -6.84 -8.36
CA ILE A 216 22.27 -6.13 -9.09
C ILE A 216 21.45 -5.19 -8.24
N SER A 217 21.40 -5.38 -6.92
CA SER A 217 20.61 -4.50 -6.03
C SER A 217 21.10 -3.05 -6.16
N PRO A 218 20.21 -2.10 -6.40
CA PRO A 218 20.59 -0.68 -6.54
C PRO A 218 21.21 -0.10 -5.28
N SER A 219 20.70 -0.53 -4.14
CA SER A 219 21.11 -0.06 -2.82
C SER A 219 20.95 -1.17 -1.78
N PHE A 220 21.58 -0.96 -0.64
CA PHE A 220 21.50 -1.84 0.53
C PHE A 220 21.05 -1.06 1.74
N LEU A 221 20.27 -1.70 2.60
CA LEU A 221 19.97 -1.26 3.93
C LEU A 221 20.76 -2.14 4.92
N PHE A 222 21.50 -1.51 5.79
CA PHE A 222 22.24 -2.20 6.84
C PHE A 222 21.69 -1.79 8.21
N TYR A 223 21.25 -2.77 8.96
CA TYR A 223 21.05 -2.62 10.40
C TYR A 223 22.32 -3.11 11.10
N CYS A 224 22.97 -2.19 11.81
CA CYS A 224 24.23 -2.43 12.50
C CYS A 224 24.00 -2.35 14.01
N TYR A 225 24.29 -3.43 14.70
CA TYR A 225 24.10 -3.59 16.14
C TYR A 225 25.46 -3.60 16.85
N LYS A 226 25.51 -2.97 18.04
CA LYS A 226 26.72 -2.90 18.83
C LYS A 226 27.06 -4.26 19.45
N ASN A 227 26.09 -4.94 20.06
CA ASN A 227 26.29 -6.19 20.78
C ASN A 227 25.41 -7.35 20.27
N THR A 228 24.13 -7.20 20.33
CA THR A 228 23.14 -8.24 20.00
C THR A 228 22.26 -7.78 18.84
N VAL A 229 21.95 -8.70 17.93
CA VAL A 229 21.00 -8.44 16.86
C VAL A 229 19.59 -8.57 17.44
N SER A 230 18.82 -7.49 17.44
CA SER A 230 17.40 -7.54 17.77
C SER A 230 16.61 -7.94 16.52
N GLU A 231 15.81 -8.99 16.64
CA GLU A 231 14.96 -9.53 15.58
C GLU A 231 13.49 -9.54 16.00
N GLU A 232 13.10 -8.62 16.85
CA GLU A 232 11.81 -8.68 17.54
C GLU A 232 10.62 -8.85 16.60
N LEU A 233 10.57 -8.11 15.48
CA LEU A 233 9.49 -8.26 14.49
C LEU A 233 9.49 -9.65 13.85
N GLU A 234 10.63 -10.12 13.40
CA GLU A 234 10.76 -11.42 12.75
C GLU A 234 10.42 -12.55 13.70
N ILE A 235 10.91 -12.46 14.96
CA ILE A 235 10.59 -13.43 16.01
C ILE A 235 9.09 -13.41 16.36
N MET A 236 8.51 -12.22 16.47
CA MET A 236 7.08 -12.07 16.77
C MET A 236 6.21 -12.69 15.67
N ILE A 237 6.53 -12.40 14.41
CA ILE A 237 5.83 -12.96 13.25
C ILE A 237 6.03 -14.47 13.20
N GLU A 238 7.25 -14.96 13.38
CA GLU A 238 7.55 -16.38 13.40
C GLU A 238 6.75 -17.14 14.47
N LYS A 239 6.74 -16.62 15.68
CA LYS A 239 5.96 -17.22 16.79
C LYS A 239 4.46 -17.31 16.48
N LYS A 240 3.90 -16.32 15.77
CA LYS A 240 2.46 -16.27 15.46
C LYS A 240 2.08 -17.07 14.23
N THR A 241 2.97 -17.17 13.24
CA THR A 241 2.66 -17.68 11.91
C THR A 241 3.45 -18.91 11.48
N ASN A 242 4.54 -19.25 12.18
CA ASN A 242 5.57 -20.21 11.78
C ASN A 242 6.27 -19.83 10.45
N LEU A 243 6.19 -18.56 10.02
CA LEU A 243 6.82 -18.05 8.80
C LEU A 243 7.96 -17.10 9.17
N LYS A 244 9.18 -17.43 8.71
CA LYS A 244 10.40 -16.66 9.04
C LYS A 244 10.77 -15.62 7.99
N ASN A 245 10.32 -15.86 6.77
CA ASN A 245 10.80 -15.15 5.60
C ASN A 245 9.83 -14.05 5.21
N MET A 246 10.31 -12.81 5.07
CA MET A 246 9.45 -11.69 4.72
C MET A 246 10.06 -10.76 3.69
N LEU A 247 9.20 -10.20 2.85
CA LEU A 247 9.46 -9.08 1.95
C LEU A 247 8.63 -7.89 2.43
N GLN A 248 9.27 -6.78 2.72
CA GLN A 248 8.58 -5.55 3.06
C GLN A 248 8.32 -4.74 1.78
N GLN A 249 7.08 -4.33 1.59
CA GLN A 249 6.65 -3.34 0.62
C GLN A 249 6.27 -2.07 1.37
N ILE A 250 6.91 -0.96 1.03
CA ILE A 250 6.65 0.35 1.63
C ILE A 250 5.67 1.10 0.75
N ARG A 251 4.55 1.54 1.34
CA ARG A 251 3.54 2.37 0.70
C ARG A 251 3.36 3.70 1.44
N LEU A 252 2.65 4.65 0.83
CA LEU A 252 2.42 5.99 1.42
C LEU A 252 1.78 5.94 2.81
N THR A 253 0.78 5.09 3.01
CA THR A 253 -0.06 5.06 4.21
C THR A 253 0.19 3.85 5.10
N LYS A 254 0.78 2.79 4.55
CA LYS A 254 0.95 1.50 5.23
C LYS A 254 2.21 0.77 4.79
N ASN A 255 2.73 -0.09 5.65
CA ASN A 255 3.72 -1.10 5.29
C ASN A 255 3.04 -2.45 5.16
N ILE A 256 3.44 -3.21 4.15
CA ILE A 256 2.95 -4.55 3.90
C ILE A 256 4.13 -5.49 3.98
N PHE A 257 4.04 -6.49 4.85
CA PHE A 257 5.00 -7.59 4.88
C PHE A 257 4.38 -8.80 4.23
N ILE A 258 4.97 -9.27 3.14
CA ILE A 258 4.60 -10.53 2.50
C ILE A 258 5.40 -11.62 3.18
N LEU A 259 4.71 -12.60 3.75
CA LEU A 259 5.30 -13.71 4.49
C LEU A 259 5.36 -14.96 3.61
N PHE A 260 6.51 -15.61 3.62
CA PHE A 260 6.82 -16.74 2.75
C PHE A 260 7.10 -18.01 3.56
N ASP A 261 6.76 -19.15 2.98
CA ASP A 261 7.27 -20.44 3.45
C ASP A 261 8.78 -20.62 3.11
N ASP A 262 9.36 -21.71 3.59
CA ASP A 262 10.78 -22.02 3.34
C ASP A 262 11.11 -22.27 1.86
N LYS A 263 10.09 -22.53 1.04
CA LYS A 263 10.20 -22.73 -0.42
C LYS A 263 10.10 -21.43 -1.21
N GLY A 264 9.87 -20.31 -0.53
CA GLY A 264 9.71 -18.99 -1.16
C GLY A 264 8.32 -18.77 -1.77
N ASN A 265 7.30 -19.53 -1.35
CA ASN A 265 5.93 -19.24 -1.74
C ASN A 265 5.30 -18.28 -0.75
N PRO A 266 4.62 -17.22 -1.22
CA PRO A 266 3.90 -16.33 -0.34
C PRO A 266 2.72 -17.06 0.31
N LYS A 267 2.50 -16.85 1.61
CA LYS A 267 1.45 -17.51 2.38
C LYS A 267 0.50 -16.53 3.05
N LYS A 268 1.05 -15.42 3.55
CA LYS A 268 0.28 -14.43 4.30
C LYS A 268 0.79 -13.03 4.01
N ARG A 269 -0.06 -12.04 4.30
CA ARG A 269 0.32 -10.63 4.34
C ARG A 269 0.07 -10.09 5.73
N LEU A 270 1.04 -9.37 6.26
CA LEU A 270 0.88 -8.60 7.47
C LEU A 270 0.74 -7.12 7.06
N LEU A 271 -0.41 -6.55 7.33
CA LEU A 271 -0.70 -5.15 7.10
C LEU A 271 -0.36 -4.37 8.37
N CYS A 272 0.40 -3.31 8.21
CA CYS A 272 0.85 -2.47 9.31
C CYS A 272 0.60 -1.02 8.94
N LYS A 273 -0.31 -0.32 9.62
CA LYS A 273 -0.38 1.13 9.52
C LYS A 273 0.92 1.73 10.07
N ARG A 274 1.30 2.92 9.58
CA ARG A 274 2.49 3.64 10.04
C ARG A 274 2.38 4.02 11.52
N LYS A 275 2.55 3.05 12.40
CA LYS A 275 2.61 3.23 13.85
C LYS A 275 3.77 2.40 14.40
N LYS A 276 4.25 2.78 15.56
CA LYS A 276 5.20 1.99 16.35
C LYS A 276 4.61 0.58 16.53
N ILE A 277 5.36 -0.41 16.08
CA ILE A 277 5.04 -1.81 16.37
C ILE A 277 5.65 -2.12 17.73
N ASN A 278 4.79 -2.44 18.69
CA ASN A 278 5.21 -2.85 20.01
C ASN A 278 5.26 -4.39 20.05
N PRO A 279 6.28 -5.03 20.66
CA PRO A 279 6.30 -6.48 20.86
C PRO A 279 5.08 -7.04 21.60
N ALA A 280 4.39 -6.18 22.37
CA ALA A 280 3.13 -6.51 23.02
C ALA A 280 1.91 -6.39 22.10
N ASP A 281 2.08 -5.88 20.86
CA ASP A 281 0.96 -5.75 19.93
C ASP A 281 0.44 -7.12 19.51
N GLU A 282 -0.86 -7.29 19.59
CA GLU A 282 -1.50 -8.50 19.12
C GLU A 282 -1.59 -8.50 17.60
N ILE A 283 -1.21 -9.61 16.99
CA ILE A 283 -1.44 -9.86 15.57
C ILE A 283 -2.81 -10.53 15.43
N PHE A 284 -3.72 -9.84 14.77
CA PHE A 284 -5.06 -10.36 14.47
C PHE A 284 -5.06 -11.09 13.13
N THR A 285 -5.47 -12.35 13.14
CA THR A 285 -5.74 -13.11 11.90
C THR A 285 -7.18 -12.84 11.50
N VAL A 286 -7.38 -12.39 10.27
CA VAL A 286 -8.70 -12.06 9.73
C VAL A 286 -8.98 -12.93 8.50
N ASN A 287 -10.08 -13.67 8.56
CA ASN A 287 -10.64 -14.39 7.41
C ASN A 287 -11.90 -13.63 6.97
N GLY A 288 -11.73 -12.57 6.23
CA GLY A 288 -12.84 -11.69 5.80
C GLY A 288 -12.59 -10.21 6.16
N PRO A 289 -13.64 -9.37 6.12
CA PRO A 289 -13.49 -7.95 6.44
C PRO A 289 -13.05 -7.78 7.89
N PRO A 290 -11.96 -7.07 8.15
CA PRO A 290 -11.54 -6.77 9.50
C PRO A 290 -12.55 -5.79 10.11
N LYS A 291 -12.95 -6.03 11.36
CA LYS A 291 -13.69 -5.03 12.12
C LYS A 291 -12.87 -3.75 12.21
N ASN A 292 -13.53 -2.59 12.06
CA ASN A 292 -12.85 -1.28 12.01
C ASN A 292 -11.87 -1.03 13.15
N ASP A 293 -12.19 -1.47 14.37
CA ASP A 293 -11.33 -1.33 15.56
C ASP A 293 -10.02 -2.10 15.43
N ILE A 294 -10.04 -3.24 14.73
CA ILE A 294 -8.86 -4.08 14.50
C ILE A 294 -7.98 -3.43 13.45
N PHE A 295 -8.59 -2.85 12.39
CA PHE A 295 -7.84 -2.28 11.27
C PHE A 295 -7.15 -0.96 11.61
N GLN A 296 -7.74 -0.15 12.49
CA GLN A 296 -7.22 1.19 12.77
C GLN A 296 -5.99 1.24 13.65
N ASN A 297 -5.74 0.22 14.48
CA ASN A 297 -4.72 0.29 15.54
C ASN A 297 -3.74 -0.89 15.61
N LYS A 298 -3.81 -1.91 14.72
CA LYS A 298 -3.16 -3.21 14.98
C LYS A 298 -2.50 -3.81 13.74
N LEU A 299 -1.68 -4.82 13.97
CA LEU A 299 -1.09 -5.65 12.95
C LEU A 299 -2.15 -6.64 12.45
N VAL A 300 -2.53 -6.54 11.19
CA VAL A 300 -3.57 -7.41 10.62
C VAL A 300 -2.93 -8.43 9.68
N LEU A 301 -3.08 -9.70 10.03
CA LEU A 301 -2.60 -10.83 9.24
C LEU A 301 -3.73 -11.35 8.36
N VAL A 302 -3.52 -11.31 7.06
CA VAL A 302 -4.46 -11.84 6.06
C VAL A 302 -3.80 -12.92 5.22
N ASP A 303 -4.57 -13.88 4.75
CA ASP A 303 -4.06 -14.91 3.88
C ASP A 303 -3.63 -14.35 2.52
N TRP A 304 -2.67 -15.02 1.89
CA TRP A 304 -2.26 -14.68 0.54
C TRP A 304 -3.30 -15.19 -0.45
N ALA A 305 -3.93 -14.28 -1.18
CA ALA A 305 -4.83 -14.63 -2.28
C ALA A 305 -4.01 -14.97 -3.53
N GLU A 306 -4.15 -16.19 -4.02
CA GLU A 306 -3.46 -16.66 -5.23
C GLU A 306 -4.46 -16.89 -6.36
N GLY A 307 -4.29 -16.17 -7.46
CA GLY A 307 -5.20 -16.27 -8.58
C GLY A 307 -4.90 -15.23 -9.67
N ARG A 308 -5.88 -15.00 -10.51
CA ARG A 308 -5.90 -13.91 -11.48
C ARG A 308 -6.87 -12.81 -11.02
N LYS A 309 -6.67 -11.60 -11.51
CA LYS A 309 -7.65 -10.53 -11.30
C LYS A 309 -8.95 -10.84 -11.98
N ALA A 310 -10.01 -10.34 -11.37
CA ALA A 310 -11.32 -10.37 -11.97
C ALA A 310 -11.35 -9.58 -13.29
N ASN A 311 -12.06 -10.10 -14.25
CA ASN A 311 -12.34 -9.43 -15.51
C ASN A 311 -13.83 -9.15 -15.63
N PHE A 312 -14.26 -7.92 -15.37
CA PHE A 312 -15.66 -7.52 -15.45
C PHE A 312 -16.24 -7.59 -16.87
N ASN A 313 -15.40 -7.88 -17.86
CA ASN A 313 -15.85 -8.21 -19.21
C ASN A 313 -16.18 -9.70 -19.39
N ASN A 314 -15.93 -10.54 -18.40
CA ASN A 314 -16.25 -11.97 -18.42
C ASN A 314 -17.53 -12.22 -17.59
N SER A 315 -18.56 -12.79 -18.23
CA SER A 315 -19.87 -13.06 -17.57
C SER A 315 -19.76 -14.06 -16.43
N ASN A 316 -18.84 -15.03 -16.50
CA ASN A 316 -18.63 -15.99 -15.40
C ASN A 316 -18.01 -15.29 -14.19
N ASP A 317 -17.02 -14.42 -14.41
CA ASP A 317 -16.45 -13.62 -13.35
C ASP A 317 -17.49 -12.73 -12.70
N LEU A 318 -18.33 -12.04 -13.50
CA LEU A 318 -19.39 -11.18 -12.98
C LEU A 318 -20.41 -11.96 -12.14
N LYS A 319 -20.79 -13.15 -12.56
CA LYS A 319 -21.70 -13.99 -11.80
C LYS A 319 -21.09 -14.38 -10.46
N LEU A 320 -19.86 -14.88 -10.45
CA LEU A 320 -19.13 -15.27 -9.24
C LEU A 320 -18.94 -14.09 -8.28
N ILE A 321 -18.61 -12.90 -8.81
CA ILE A 321 -18.45 -11.69 -8.04
C ILE A 321 -19.77 -11.26 -7.40
N TYR A 322 -20.84 -11.31 -8.16
CA TYR A 322 -22.15 -10.95 -7.65
C TYR A 322 -22.64 -11.91 -6.56
N GLU A 323 -22.50 -13.22 -6.77
CA GLU A 323 -22.84 -14.24 -5.79
C GLU A 323 -22.07 -14.00 -4.49
N TRP A 324 -20.76 -13.80 -4.58
CA TRP A 324 -19.93 -13.48 -3.43
C TRP A 324 -20.38 -12.20 -2.72
N LEU A 325 -20.69 -11.15 -3.48
CA LEU A 325 -21.13 -9.86 -2.91
C LEU A 325 -22.43 -10.00 -2.15
N MET A 326 -23.38 -10.77 -2.68
CA MET A 326 -24.66 -11.04 -2.02
C MET A 326 -24.49 -11.86 -0.74
N ASP A 327 -23.65 -12.88 -0.76
CA ASP A 327 -23.30 -13.68 0.42
C ASP A 327 -22.63 -12.84 1.49
N PHE A 328 -21.68 -12.00 1.10
CA PHE A 328 -21.01 -11.06 1.98
C PHE A 328 -22.00 -10.08 2.62
N GLN A 329 -22.84 -9.43 1.83
CA GLN A 329 -23.85 -8.50 2.32
C GLN A 329 -24.87 -9.18 3.22
N SER A 330 -25.27 -10.41 2.92
CA SER A 330 -26.17 -11.20 3.75
C SER A 330 -25.53 -11.58 5.09
N SER A 331 -24.27 -11.99 5.08
CA SER A 331 -23.53 -12.39 6.28
C SER A 331 -23.21 -11.21 7.21
N THR A 332 -23.16 -10.00 6.67
CA THR A 332 -22.89 -8.75 7.40
C THR A 332 -24.15 -7.90 7.60
N SER A 333 -25.34 -8.45 7.29
CA SER A 333 -26.59 -7.69 7.34
C SER A 333 -26.91 -7.23 8.77
N GLY A 334 -27.21 -5.93 8.87
CA GLY A 334 -27.64 -5.27 10.10
C GLY A 334 -29.17 -5.08 10.18
N SER A 335 -29.60 -3.94 10.71
CA SER A 335 -30.99 -3.53 10.77
C SER A 335 -31.49 -3.01 9.41
N ILE A 336 -32.81 -2.89 9.26
CA ILE A 336 -33.41 -2.11 8.18
C ILE A 336 -32.92 -0.66 8.32
N PHE A 337 -32.74 0.02 7.20
CA PHE A 337 -32.40 1.45 7.20
C PHE A 337 -33.49 2.22 7.96
N GLU A 338 -33.19 2.62 9.17
CA GLU A 338 -34.08 3.46 9.98
C GLU A 338 -34.05 4.91 9.47
N GLU A 339 -35.16 5.62 9.63
CA GLU A 339 -35.30 7.02 9.18
C GLU A 339 -34.20 7.94 9.69
N ASN A 340 -33.73 7.71 10.92
CA ASN A 340 -32.64 8.51 11.51
C ASN A 340 -31.30 8.27 10.82
N LEU A 341 -30.98 7.01 10.45
CA LEU A 341 -29.77 6.69 9.69
C LEU A 341 -29.81 7.29 8.29
N ILE A 342 -30.99 7.25 7.64
CA ILE A 342 -31.19 7.89 6.34
C ILE A 342 -30.96 9.39 6.41
N LYS A 343 -31.58 10.08 7.39
CA LYS A 343 -31.39 11.51 7.59
C LYS A 343 -29.93 11.87 7.85
N GLN A 344 -29.26 11.07 8.66
CA GLN A 344 -27.83 11.27 8.96
C GLN A 344 -26.99 11.12 7.68
N GLU A 345 -27.16 10.05 6.92
CA GLU A 345 -26.41 9.80 5.66
C GLU A 345 -26.64 10.94 4.64
N ILE A 346 -27.90 11.39 4.46
CA ILE A 346 -28.21 12.53 3.59
C ILE A 346 -27.48 13.78 4.06
N SER A 347 -27.55 14.08 5.36
CA SER A 347 -26.89 15.25 5.94
C SER A 347 -25.37 15.20 5.76
N ASP A 348 -24.76 14.05 6.02
CA ASP A 348 -23.30 13.88 5.95
C ASP A 348 -22.81 14.05 4.51
N ILE A 349 -23.43 13.36 3.54
CA ILE A 349 -23.09 13.49 2.13
C ILE A 349 -23.28 14.93 1.64
N THR A 350 -24.43 15.53 1.95
CA THR A 350 -24.76 16.89 1.51
C THR A 350 -23.77 17.90 2.06
N ASN A 351 -23.45 17.83 3.35
CA ASN A 351 -22.52 18.75 4.00
C ASN A 351 -21.10 18.63 3.45
N GLU A 352 -20.62 17.40 3.20
CA GLU A 352 -19.29 17.20 2.62
C GLU A 352 -19.20 17.68 1.17
N LEU A 353 -20.24 17.46 0.37
CA LEU A 353 -20.28 17.94 -1.01
C LEU A 353 -20.40 19.45 -1.10
N TYR A 354 -21.22 20.07 -0.24
CA TYR A 354 -21.36 21.51 -0.21
C TYR A 354 -20.06 22.25 0.13
N LYS A 355 -19.19 21.64 0.93
CA LYS A 355 -17.87 22.18 1.23
C LYS A 355 -16.90 22.12 0.03
N LYS A 356 -17.12 21.20 -0.89
CA LYS A 356 -16.16 20.87 -1.96
C LYS A 356 -16.51 21.47 -3.31
N ASN A 357 -17.78 21.84 -3.56
CA ASN A 357 -18.23 22.23 -4.90
C ASN A 357 -19.50 23.09 -4.87
N ASP A 358 -19.86 23.65 -6.04
CA ASP A 358 -21.03 24.53 -6.25
C ASP A 358 -22.32 23.75 -6.58
N LEU A 359 -22.42 22.46 -6.27
CA LEU A 359 -23.68 21.72 -6.46
C LEU A 359 -24.74 22.27 -5.53
N GLU A 360 -25.93 22.53 -6.08
CA GLU A 360 -27.05 23.02 -5.30
C GLU A 360 -27.46 21.99 -4.23
N ARG A 361 -27.49 22.42 -2.97
CA ARG A 361 -27.84 21.58 -1.83
C ARG A 361 -29.18 20.87 -2.01
N ASN A 362 -30.18 21.58 -2.48
CA ASN A 362 -31.51 21.04 -2.70
C ASN A 362 -31.54 19.92 -3.75
N GLN A 363 -30.67 20.01 -4.75
CA GLN A 363 -30.56 18.97 -5.80
C GLN A 363 -29.93 17.69 -5.24
N ILE A 364 -28.87 17.83 -4.44
CA ILE A 364 -28.20 16.68 -3.79
C ILE A 364 -29.21 15.98 -2.86
N GLU A 365 -29.89 16.74 -2.00
CA GLU A 365 -30.87 16.19 -1.09
C GLU A 365 -32.00 15.46 -1.82
N LYS A 366 -32.51 16.04 -2.93
CA LYS A 366 -33.54 15.40 -3.76
C LYS A 366 -33.07 14.05 -4.29
N TRP A 367 -31.89 13.99 -4.90
CA TRP A 367 -31.34 12.74 -5.44
C TRP A 367 -31.15 11.67 -4.38
N LEU A 368 -30.69 12.06 -3.18
CA LEU A 368 -30.52 11.15 -2.07
C LEU A 368 -31.89 10.68 -1.51
N LEU A 369 -32.86 11.55 -1.42
CA LEU A 369 -34.22 11.18 -1.02
C LEU A 369 -34.86 10.19 -2.00
N ASP A 370 -34.71 10.40 -3.31
CA ASP A 370 -35.21 9.49 -4.34
C ASP A 370 -34.57 8.09 -4.17
N TYR A 371 -33.27 8.05 -3.88
CA TYR A 371 -32.54 6.81 -3.61
C TYR A 371 -33.07 6.12 -2.34
N PHE A 372 -33.18 6.83 -1.23
CA PHE A 372 -33.63 6.22 0.03
C PHE A 372 -35.09 5.81 0.01
N ASN A 373 -35.97 6.52 -0.71
CA ASN A 373 -37.33 6.09 -0.94
C ASN A 373 -37.39 4.73 -1.63
N GLN A 374 -36.57 4.54 -2.67
CA GLN A 374 -36.47 3.26 -3.36
C GLN A 374 -35.94 2.14 -2.44
N ILE A 375 -34.93 2.40 -1.59
CA ILE A 375 -34.42 1.45 -0.62
C ILE A 375 -35.49 1.05 0.40
N ASN A 376 -36.25 2.02 0.90
CA ASN A 376 -37.32 1.77 1.88
C ASN A 376 -38.43 0.89 1.29
N GLU A 377 -38.84 1.14 0.04
CA GLU A 377 -39.80 0.30 -0.67
C GLU A 377 -39.29 -1.16 -0.81
N LEU A 378 -37.97 -1.34 -0.95
CA LEU A 378 -37.34 -2.66 -1.04
C LEU A 378 -37.11 -3.33 0.31
N LYS A 379 -37.29 -2.59 1.41
CA LYS A 379 -36.98 -3.04 2.80
C LYS A 379 -35.53 -3.56 2.93
N VAL A 380 -34.58 -2.88 2.29
CA VAL A 380 -33.18 -3.26 2.28
C VAL A 380 -32.59 -3.05 3.66
N LYS A 381 -31.81 -4.02 4.12
CA LYS A 381 -31.04 -3.92 5.36
C LYS A 381 -29.68 -3.28 5.11
N THR A 382 -29.13 -2.66 6.13
CA THR A 382 -27.73 -2.26 6.14
C THR A 382 -26.83 -3.50 6.01
N SER A 383 -25.65 -3.31 5.48
CA SER A 383 -24.64 -4.38 5.39
C SER A 383 -23.23 -3.80 5.57
N GLY A 384 -22.26 -4.67 5.73
CA GLY A 384 -20.87 -4.29 5.49
C GLY A 384 -20.70 -3.82 4.05
N VAL A 385 -19.89 -2.80 3.86
CA VAL A 385 -19.54 -2.23 2.55
C VAL A 385 -18.03 -2.26 2.41
N HIS A 386 -17.54 -2.81 1.30
CA HIS A 386 -16.10 -2.83 1.02
C HIS A 386 -15.54 -1.43 0.79
N GLY A 387 -16.29 -0.61 0.08
CA GLY A 387 -15.98 0.81 -0.16
C GLY A 387 -15.04 1.06 -1.35
N ASP A 388 -14.28 0.06 -1.81
CA ASP A 388 -13.45 0.07 -3.02
C ASP A 388 -13.57 -1.27 -3.77
N PHE A 389 -14.83 -1.63 -4.14
CA PHE A 389 -15.17 -2.89 -4.78
C PHE A 389 -14.90 -2.85 -6.28
N ALA A 390 -13.63 -2.88 -6.65
CA ALA A 390 -13.13 -2.72 -8.00
C ALA A 390 -12.42 -4.00 -8.52
N PRO A 391 -12.28 -4.21 -9.85
CA PRO A 391 -11.68 -5.42 -10.43
C PRO A 391 -10.30 -5.75 -9.87
N HIS A 392 -9.56 -4.74 -9.51
CA HIS A 392 -8.20 -4.90 -8.99
C HIS A 392 -8.16 -5.42 -7.55
N ASN A 393 -9.23 -5.27 -6.80
CA ASN A 393 -9.36 -5.79 -5.44
C ASN A 393 -10.02 -7.17 -5.37
N ILE A 394 -10.30 -7.78 -6.53
CA ILE A 394 -10.95 -9.09 -6.61
C ILE A 394 -10.03 -10.08 -7.31
N ILE A 395 -9.67 -11.15 -6.61
CA ILE A 395 -8.79 -12.22 -7.10
C ILE A 395 -9.63 -13.49 -7.30
N ILE A 396 -9.77 -13.92 -8.54
CA ILE A 396 -10.38 -15.21 -8.87
C ILE A 396 -9.33 -16.29 -8.67
N GLU A 397 -9.63 -17.32 -7.90
CA GLU A 397 -8.73 -18.44 -7.68
C GLU A 397 -8.45 -19.23 -8.97
N LYS A 398 -7.37 -20.03 -8.95
CA LYS A 398 -6.95 -20.83 -10.12
C LYS A 398 -7.99 -21.85 -10.58
N ASN A 399 -8.82 -22.34 -9.66
CA ASN A 399 -9.91 -23.27 -9.94
C ASN A 399 -11.16 -22.60 -10.52
N GLU A 400 -11.17 -21.25 -10.56
CA GLU A 400 -12.28 -20.40 -11.04
C GLU A 400 -13.63 -20.64 -10.32
N SER A 401 -13.63 -21.30 -9.14
CA SER A 401 -14.83 -21.61 -8.36
C SER A 401 -15.03 -20.69 -7.16
N SER A 402 -14.03 -19.92 -6.80
CA SER A 402 -14.02 -19.03 -5.65
C SER A 402 -13.20 -17.77 -5.91
N LEU A 403 -13.44 -16.77 -5.09
CA LEU A 403 -12.71 -15.51 -5.17
C LEU A 403 -12.33 -14.99 -3.78
N HIS A 404 -11.33 -14.12 -3.76
CA HIS A 404 -10.93 -13.34 -2.59
C HIS A 404 -11.10 -11.86 -2.89
N VAL A 405 -11.70 -11.14 -1.97
CA VAL A 405 -11.70 -9.67 -1.99
C VAL A 405 -10.60 -9.19 -1.05
N ILE A 406 -9.81 -8.25 -1.53
CA ILE A 406 -8.62 -7.73 -0.84
C ILE A 406 -8.73 -6.22 -0.71
N ASP A 407 -7.87 -5.63 0.13
CA ASP A 407 -7.77 -4.17 0.35
C ASP A 407 -9.01 -3.55 1.02
N TRP A 408 -9.26 -3.99 2.26
CA TRP A 408 -10.39 -3.59 3.09
C TRP A 408 -10.20 -2.23 3.81
N ASP A 409 -9.30 -1.38 3.35
CA ASP A 409 -8.97 -0.11 4.02
C ASP A 409 -10.15 0.87 4.07
N THR A 410 -11.08 0.74 3.13
CA THR A 410 -12.29 1.57 2.98
C THR A 410 -13.54 0.92 3.54
N TYR A 411 -13.39 -0.26 4.17
CA TYR A 411 -14.51 -0.99 4.76
C TYR A 411 -15.22 -0.18 5.85
N PHE A 412 -16.53 -0.22 5.85
CA PHE A 412 -17.38 0.30 6.92
C PHE A 412 -18.60 -0.59 7.14
N GLU A 413 -19.05 -0.63 8.39
CA GLU A 413 -20.23 -1.37 8.82
C GLU A 413 -21.51 -0.54 8.63
N ASN A 414 -22.65 -1.21 8.55
CA ASN A 414 -23.96 -0.57 8.49
C ASN A 414 -24.18 0.42 7.34
N GLY A 415 -23.50 0.19 6.22
CA GLY A 415 -23.68 0.99 5.02
C GLY A 415 -24.78 0.45 4.11
N SER A 416 -25.05 1.21 3.03
CA SER A 416 -25.94 0.73 1.99
C SER A 416 -25.27 -0.31 1.11
N PRO A 417 -25.87 -1.50 0.92
CA PRO A 417 -25.34 -2.55 0.04
C PRO A 417 -25.21 -2.07 -1.41
N PHE A 418 -25.98 -1.07 -1.80
CA PHE A 418 -25.94 -0.55 -3.17
C PHE A 418 -24.70 0.31 -3.47
N TYR A 419 -23.86 0.63 -2.47
CA TYR A 419 -22.62 1.34 -2.74
C TYR A 419 -21.65 0.46 -3.55
N ASP A 420 -21.34 -0.74 -3.07
CA ASP A 420 -20.48 -1.68 -3.79
C ASP A 420 -21.11 -2.17 -5.10
N ILE A 421 -22.44 -2.34 -5.13
CA ILE A 421 -23.17 -2.64 -6.37
C ILE A 421 -23.02 -1.49 -7.38
N GLY A 422 -23.10 -0.25 -6.93
CA GLY A 422 -22.86 0.93 -7.77
C GLY A 422 -21.45 0.96 -8.36
N GLN A 423 -20.45 0.61 -7.56
CA GLN A 423 -19.07 0.45 -8.03
C GLN A 423 -18.95 -0.66 -9.09
N LEU A 424 -19.56 -1.82 -8.84
CA LEU A 424 -19.59 -2.92 -9.80
C LEU A 424 -20.20 -2.48 -11.14
N ILE A 425 -21.38 -1.85 -11.11
CA ILE A 425 -22.05 -1.33 -12.31
C ILE A 425 -21.18 -0.31 -13.03
N TYR A 426 -20.59 0.63 -12.29
CA TYR A 426 -19.69 1.64 -12.84
C TYR A 426 -18.50 1.02 -13.57
N HIS A 427 -17.86 0.04 -13.00
CA HIS A 427 -16.73 -0.65 -13.63
C HIS A 427 -17.12 -1.51 -14.83
N VAL A 428 -18.35 -2.03 -14.88
CA VAL A 428 -18.87 -2.74 -16.05
C VAL A 428 -19.20 -1.79 -17.20
N LEU A 429 -19.65 -0.57 -16.90
CA LEU A 429 -19.97 0.48 -17.88
C LEU A 429 -18.74 1.21 -18.44
N THR A 430 -17.53 0.73 -18.16
CA THR A 430 -16.26 1.27 -18.61
C THR A 430 -15.89 2.64 -18.01
N PRO A 431 -15.20 2.64 -16.86
CA PRO A 431 -14.85 3.86 -16.10
C PRO A 431 -13.93 4.83 -16.84
N ASN A 432 -13.13 4.33 -17.79
CA ASN A 432 -12.16 5.11 -18.55
C ASN A 432 -12.75 5.71 -19.85
N SER A 433 -14.05 5.51 -20.10
CA SER A 433 -14.72 6.10 -21.24
C SER A 433 -14.95 7.61 -21.04
N SER A 434 -15.08 8.34 -22.14
CA SER A 434 -15.55 9.73 -22.07
C SER A 434 -16.92 9.80 -21.37
N VAL A 435 -17.30 10.99 -20.89
CA VAL A 435 -18.63 11.19 -20.29
C VAL A 435 -19.75 10.77 -21.26
N ASP A 436 -19.62 11.15 -22.53
CA ASP A 436 -20.64 10.84 -23.55
C ASP A 436 -20.74 9.34 -23.86
N GLU A 437 -19.61 8.64 -23.89
CA GLU A 437 -19.59 7.18 -24.08
C GLU A 437 -20.21 6.46 -22.87
N PHE A 438 -19.89 6.89 -21.64
CA PHE A 438 -20.49 6.35 -20.44
C PHE A 438 -22.02 6.52 -20.44
N ILE A 439 -22.50 7.72 -20.78
CA ILE A 439 -23.93 8.02 -20.89
C ILE A 439 -24.60 7.19 -22.00
N SER A 440 -23.93 7.05 -23.15
CA SER A 440 -24.41 6.18 -24.23
C SER A 440 -24.54 4.73 -23.75
N ASN A 441 -23.56 4.21 -23.02
CA ASN A 441 -23.61 2.86 -22.48
C ASN A 441 -24.75 2.65 -21.48
N ILE A 442 -25.12 3.68 -20.72
CA ILE A 442 -26.29 3.63 -19.83
C ILE A 442 -27.60 3.63 -20.65
N LYS A 443 -27.73 4.52 -21.65
CA LYS A 443 -28.90 4.57 -22.51
C LYS A 443 -29.14 3.24 -23.25
N ASN A 444 -28.06 2.62 -23.69
CA ASN A 444 -28.08 1.34 -24.38
C ASN A 444 -27.95 0.14 -23.41
N SER A 445 -28.17 0.34 -22.11
CA SER A 445 -28.01 -0.70 -21.10
C SER A 445 -28.90 -1.93 -21.32
N LYS A 446 -30.03 -1.76 -22.01
CA LYS A 446 -30.91 -2.87 -22.41
C LYS A 446 -30.26 -3.82 -23.43
N GLU A 447 -29.29 -3.34 -24.21
CA GLU A 447 -28.55 -4.12 -25.20
C GLU A 447 -27.24 -4.67 -24.65
N ASN A 448 -26.80 -4.18 -23.49
CA ASN A 448 -25.57 -4.62 -22.85
C ASN A 448 -25.83 -5.89 -22.02
N GLU A 449 -25.37 -7.03 -22.51
CA GLU A 449 -25.57 -8.35 -21.87
C GLU A 449 -25.10 -8.39 -20.42
N LYS A 450 -24.02 -7.67 -20.07
CA LYS A 450 -23.49 -7.65 -18.70
C LYS A 450 -24.40 -6.87 -17.76
N ILE A 451 -24.92 -5.73 -18.21
CA ILE A 451 -25.89 -4.94 -17.45
C ILE A 451 -27.21 -5.72 -17.32
N GLN A 452 -27.64 -6.43 -18.35
CA GLN A 452 -28.80 -7.32 -18.24
C GLN A 452 -28.55 -8.44 -17.23
N LEU A 453 -27.34 -9.03 -17.22
CA LEU A 453 -26.99 -10.02 -16.20
C LEU A 453 -27.09 -9.44 -14.79
N ILE A 454 -26.51 -8.28 -14.53
CA ILE A 454 -26.59 -7.60 -13.22
C ILE A 454 -28.04 -7.29 -12.86
N ASN A 455 -28.84 -6.74 -13.78
CA ASN A 455 -30.25 -6.47 -13.56
C ASN A 455 -31.04 -7.71 -13.20
N ASN A 456 -30.81 -8.84 -13.89
CA ASN A 456 -31.47 -10.09 -13.61
C ASN A 456 -31.06 -10.63 -12.23
N LEU A 457 -29.78 -10.56 -11.87
CA LEU A 457 -29.30 -10.97 -10.57
C LEU A 457 -29.87 -10.10 -9.45
N LEU A 458 -29.93 -8.79 -9.62
CA LEU A 458 -30.59 -7.86 -8.70
C LEU A 458 -32.08 -8.16 -8.54
N PHE A 459 -32.77 -8.43 -9.66
CA PHE A 459 -34.19 -8.80 -9.64
C PHE A 459 -34.43 -10.09 -8.86
N ILE A 460 -33.60 -11.11 -9.09
CA ILE A 460 -33.68 -12.38 -8.36
C ILE A 460 -33.49 -12.17 -6.85
N HIS A 461 -32.52 -11.35 -6.47
CA HIS A 461 -32.18 -11.13 -5.06
C HIS A 461 -33.25 -10.28 -4.33
N PHE A 462 -33.69 -9.17 -4.93
CA PHE A 462 -34.59 -8.23 -4.28
C PHE A 462 -36.07 -8.45 -4.65
N ASN A 463 -36.37 -9.34 -5.60
CA ASN A 463 -37.70 -9.60 -6.17
C ASN A 463 -38.43 -8.34 -6.65
N LYS A 464 -37.67 -7.32 -7.05
CA LYS A 464 -38.15 -6.04 -7.58
C LYS A 464 -37.15 -5.46 -8.58
N LYS A 465 -37.67 -4.69 -9.55
CA LYS A 465 -36.82 -3.96 -10.49
C LYS A 465 -36.22 -2.74 -9.81
N ILE A 466 -34.92 -2.58 -9.91
CA ILE A 466 -34.15 -1.48 -9.31
C ILE A 466 -33.70 -0.53 -10.44
N ASN A 467 -33.80 0.78 -10.19
CA ASN A 467 -33.30 1.77 -11.12
C ASN A 467 -31.77 1.91 -10.98
N LEU A 468 -31.02 1.49 -11.99
CA LEU A 468 -29.56 1.56 -11.99
C LEU A 468 -29.02 3.00 -11.89
N ILE A 469 -29.73 3.98 -12.47
CA ILE A 469 -29.32 5.39 -12.41
C ILE A 469 -29.37 5.88 -10.97
N THR A 470 -30.39 5.51 -10.22
CA THR A 470 -30.52 5.87 -8.80
C THR A 470 -29.36 5.28 -7.97
N ILE A 471 -28.98 4.02 -8.24
CA ILE A 471 -27.83 3.39 -7.59
C ILE A 471 -26.53 4.11 -7.94
N LEU A 472 -26.32 4.42 -9.24
CA LEU A 472 -25.11 5.10 -9.68
C LEU A 472 -25.02 6.54 -9.15
N ARG A 473 -26.15 7.25 -9.04
CA ARG A 473 -26.20 8.57 -8.39
C ARG A 473 -25.74 8.50 -6.94
N TYR A 474 -26.29 7.59 -6.18
CA TYR A 474 -25.88 7.41 -4.79
C TYR A 474 -24.39 7.08 -4.67
N TYR A 475 -23.92 6.14 -5.47
CA TYR A 475 -22.49 5.79 -5.49
C TYR A 475 -21.63 7.02 -5.78
N PHE A 476 -21.93 7.80 -6.83
CA PHE A 476 -21.15 8.98 -7.18
C PHE A 476 -21.19 10.07 -6.12
N LEU A 477 -22.36 10.34 -5.55
CA LEU A 477 -22.51 11.35 -4.50
C LEU A 477 -21.68 10.96 -3.26
N ARG A 478 -21.75 9.70 -2.86
CA ARG A 478 -20.99 9.24 -1.70
C ARG A 478 -19.49 9.21 -1.97
N ASP A 479 -19.07 8.74 -3.14
CA ASP A 479 -17.65 8.72 -3.53
C ASP A 479 -17.07 10.14 -3.59
N LEU A 480 -17.77 11.08 -4.19
CA LEU A 480 -17.40 12.50 -4.21
C LEU A 480 -17.32 13.11 -2.81
N ALA A 481 -18.22 12.73 -1.89
CA ALA A 481 -18.23 13.24 -0.53
C ALA A 481 -17.04 12.75 0.30
N PHE A 482 -16.79 11.45 0.30
CA PHE A 482 -15.92 10.81 1.29
C PHE A 482 -14.59 10.29 0.76
N ASN A 483 -14.43 10.10 -0.54
CA ASN A 483 -13.17 9.69 -1.11
C ASN A 483 -12.17 10.85 -1.07
N LYS A 484 -11.18 10.74 -0.17
CA LYS A 484 -10.14 11.76 0.06
C LYS A 484 -9.01 11.71 -0.97
N GLU A 485 -8.97 10.66 -1.77
CA GLU A 485 -7.89 10.39 -2.74
C GLU A 485 -8.28 10.76 -4.17
N LEU A 486 -9.47 11.33 -4.36
CA LEU A 486 -9.88 11.81 -5.67
C LEU A 486 -8.97 12.93 -6.14
N ASN A 487 -8.33 12.72 -7.30
CA ASN A 487 -7.66 13.81 -7.99
C ASN A 487 -8.72 14.72 -8.67
N ASP A 488 -8.33 15.96 -8.94
CA ASP A 488 -9.24 16.98 -9.50
C ASP A 488 -9.87 16.52 -10.83
N GLU A 489 -9.13 15.82 -11.68
CA GLU A 489 -9.60 15.35 -12.99
C GLU A 489 -10.69 14.30 -12.83
N TYR A 490 -10.51 13.34 -11.95
CA TYR A 490 -11.50 12.30 -11.67
C TYR A 490 -12.75 12.89 -11.00
N PHE A 491 -12.55 13.79 -10.05
CA PHE A 491 -13.63 14.52 -9.38
C PHE A 491 -14.51 15.26 -10.40
N ILE A 492 -13.92 16.04 -11.29
CA ILE A 492 -14.63 16.75 -12.37
C ILE A 492 -15.35 15.78 -13.31
N SER A 493 -14.71 14.66 -13.64
CA SER A 493 -15.33 13.63 -14.49
C SER A 493 -16.59 13.05 -13.87
N LEU A 494 -16.57 12.72 -12.56
CA LEU A 494 -17.74 12.22 -11.85
C LEU A 494 -18.86 13.27 -11.77
N LEU A 495 -18.53 14.52 -11.48
CA LEU A 495 -19.52 15.61 -11.48
C LEU A 495 -20.22 15.78 -12.83
N ARG A 496 -19.45 15.72 -13.92
CA ARG A 496 -20.01 15.81 -15.29
C ARG A 496 -20.92 14.62 -15.61
N LYS A 497 -20.56 13.41 -15.16
CA LYS A 497 -21.41 12.22 -15.32
C LYS A 497 -22.70 12.37 -14.51
N LEU A 498 -22.60 12.86 -13.30
CA LEU A 498 -23.75 13.08 -12.40
C LEU A 498 -24.74 14.10 -12.96
N SER A 499 -24.26 15.25 -13.48
CA SER A 499 -25.12 16.27 -14.09
C SER A 499 -25.86 15.78 -15.35
N LYS A 500 -25.29 14.84 -16.08
CA LYS A 500 -25.91 14.27 -17.28
C LYS A 500 -26.99 13.22 -17.00
N PHE A 501 -27.09 12.72 -15.77
CA PHE A 501 -28.13 11.73 -15.44
C PHE A 501 -29.55 12.31 -15.53
N ASP A 502 -29.73 13.60 -15.28
CA ASP A 502 -31.04 14.25 -15.42
C ASP A 502 -31.51 14.36 -16.88
N GLU A 503 -30.58 14.23 -17.85
CA GLU A 503 -30.93 14.19 -19.30
C GLU A 503 -31.36 12.78 -19.73
N ILE A 504 -31.23 11.76 -18.89
CA ILE A 504 -31.55 10.37 -19.21
C ILE A 504 -32.91 9.95 -18.59
N CYS A 505 -33.25 10.53 -17.48
CA CYS A 505 -34.51 10.30 -16.76
C CYS A 505 -35.61 11.15 -17.33
#